data_c81e7c0a9869ebb42dd8823d817a13b6
#
_entry.id   c81e7c0a9869ebb42dd8823d817a13b6
#
_cell.length_a   1.000
_cell.length_b   1.000
_cell.length_c   1.000
_cell.angle_alpha   90.00
_cell.angle_beta   90.00
_cell.angle_gamma   90.00
#
_symmetry.space_group_name_H-M   'P 1'
#
loop_
_entity.id
_entity.type
_entity.pdbx_description
1 polymer ?
#
loop_
_entity_poly.entity_id
_entity_poly.type
_entity_poly.pdbx_seq_one_letter_code
_entity_poly.pdbx_strand_id
1 'polypeptide(L)'
;ICQEVIIPNSGGKKDYANHIPLPARIAKVNALYNAGHTIKYMTARGCVSGVDYYDLTKNQLDFWGCKYHELSVGVKENYDIWIDDKAFWSENFFRETGESYE
;
A
#
# COMPACT_ATOMS: atom_id res chain seq x y z
N ILE A 1 3.95 0.52 0.19
CA ILE A 1 4.55 1.49 -0.73
C ILE A 1 4.41 2.94 -0.28
N CYS A 2 3.77 3.17 0.82
CA CYS A 2 3.73 4.50 1.43
C CYS A 2 3.89 4.40 2.94
N GLN A 3 4.34 5.49 3.54
CA GLN A 3 4.48 5.63 4.98
C GLN A 3 3.21 6.21 5.57
N GLU A 4 2.69 5.59 6.62
CA GLU A 4 1.50 6.07 7.31
C GLU A 4 1.77 7.37 8.06
N VAL A 5 0.78 8.25 8.06
CA VAL A 5 0.76 9.47 8.87
C VAL A 5 -0.44 9.39 9.81
N ILE A 6 -0.20 9.68 11.08
CA ILE A 6 -1.24 9.63 12.11
C ILE A 6 -1.68 11.05 12.45
N ILE A 7 -2.99 11.26 12.54
CA ILE A 7 -3.55 12.54 12.96
C ILE A 7 -3.21 12.76 14.43
N PRO A 8 -2.53 13.87 14.79
CA PRO A 8 -2.18 14.14 16.19
C PRO A 8 -3.40 14.19 17.10
N ASN A 9 -3.27 13.62 18.30
CA ASN A 9 -4.31 13.62 19.34
C ASN A 9 -5.64 12.96 18.91
N SER A 10 -5.58 12.02 17.99
CA SER A 10 -6.78 11.38 17.41
C SER A 10 -7.05 9.97 17.93
N GLY A 11 -6.21 9.45 18.85
CA GLY A 11 -6.32 8.07 19.30
C GLY A 11 -5.86 7.05 18.26
N GLY A 12 -4.98 7.45 17.35
CA GLY A 12 -4.40 6.56 16.34
C GLY A 12 -5.08 6.60 14.96
N LYS A 13 -5.95 7.57 14.72
CA LYS A 13 -6.55 7.74 13.38
C LYS A 13 -5.49 8.08 12.34
N LYS A 14 -5.58 7.43 11.19
CA LYS A 14 -4.64 7.62 10.09
C LYS A 14 -5.08 8.77 9.19
N ASP A 15 -4.12 9.60 8.81
CA ASP A 15 -4.31 10.68 7.84
C ASP A 15 -3.97 10.17 6.44
N TYR A 16 -4.92 9.49 5.80
CA TYR A 16 -4.70 8.87 4.50
C TYR A 16 -4.35 9.88 3.41
N ALA A 17 -4.90 11.08 3.48
CA ALA A 17 -4.64 12.11 2.47
C ALA A 17 -3.18 12.59 2.46
N ASN A 18 -2.49 12.47 3.58
CA ASN A 18 -1.12 12.93 3.75
C ASN A 18 -0.10 11.80 3.91
N HIS A 19 -0.47 10.56 3.59
CA HIS A 19 0.49 9.46 3.55
C HIS A 19 1.63 9.78 2.58
N ILE A 20 2.85 9.41 2.98
CA ILE A 20 4.07 9.75 2.25
C ILE A 20 4.46 8.59 1.33
N PRO A 21 4.60 8.81 0.02
CA PRO A 21 5.02 7.74 -0.88
C PRO A 21 6.47 7.31 -0.61
N LEU A 22 6.77 6.04 -0.85
CA LEU A 22 8.11 5.48 -0.78
C LEU A 22 8.61 5.21 -2.20
N PRO A 23 9.33 6.16 -2.83
CA PRO A 23 9.60 6.11 -4.28
C PRO A 23 10.35 4.87 -4.72
N ALA A 24 11.32 4.39 -3.93
CA ALA A 24 12.09 3.22 -4.29
C ALA A 24 11.23 1.94 -4.30
N ARG A 25 10.28 1.83 -3.38
CA ARG A 25 9.32 0.71 -3.37
C ARG A 25 8.38 0.78 -4.56
N ILE A 26 7.88 1.96 -4.88
CA ILE A 26 7.04 2.20 -6.06
C ILE A 26 7.80 1.83 -7.33
N ALA A 27 9.07 2.25 -7.44
CA ALA A 27 9.90 1.94 -8.59
C ALA A 27 10.10 0.44 -8.77
N LYS A 28 10.32 -0.29 -7.68
CA LYS A 28 10.47 -1.76 -7.73
C LYS A 28 9.20 -2.44 -8.22
N VAL A 29 8.04 -2.04 -7.72
CA VAL A 29 6.76 -2.59 -8.15
C VAL A 29 6.47 -2.22 -9.62
N ASN A 30 6.77 -0.99 -10.03
CA ASN A 30 6.63 -0.57 -11.42
C ASN A 30 7.55 -1.36 -12.36
N ALA A 31 8.74 -1.72 -11.90
CA ALA A 31 9.64 -2.58 -12.67
C ALA A 31 9.04 -3.98 -12.87
N LEU A 32 8.37 -4.53 -11.87
CA LEU A 32 7.63 -5.79 -12.01
C LEU A 32 6.49 -5.66 -13.02
N TYR A 33 5.76 -4.56 -13.00
CA TYR A 33 4.72 -4.27 -13.99
C TYR A 33 5.31 -4.26 -15.40
N ASN A 34 6.42 -3.55 -15.60
CA ASN A 34 7.09 -3.44 -16.90
C ASN A 34 7.66 -4.78 -17.37
N ALA A 35 8.01 -5.68 -16.44
CA ALA A 35 8.49 -7.02 -16.74
C ALA A 35 7.38 -8.01 -17.13
N GLY A 36 6.12 -7.59 -17.11
CA GLY A 36 4.99 -8.40 -17.51
C GLY A 36 4.18 -9.01 -16.38
N HIS A 37 4.50 -8.67 -15.12
CA HIS A 37 3.72 -9.15 -13.98
C HIS A 37 2.38 -8.39 -13.89
N THR A 38 1.35 -9.09 -13.43
CA THR A 38 0.07 -8.46 -13.10
C THR A 38 0.17 -7.88 -11.70
N ILE A 39 -0.10 -6.58 -11.58
CA ILE A 39 -0.03 -5.87 -10.31
C ILE A 39 -1.44 -5.55 -9.83
N LYS A 40 -1.72 -5.94 -8.60
CA LYS A 40 -2.95 -5.58 -7.89
C LYS A 40 -2.58 -4.93 -6.57
N TYR A 41 -3.04 -3.70 -6.37
CA TYR A 41 -2.94 -3.04 -5.08
C TYR A 41 -4.18 -3.33 -4.25
N MET A 42 -3.96 -3.71 -3.00
CA MET A 42 -5.02 -3.98 -2.03
C MET A 42 -4.74 -3.20 -0.75
N THR A 43 -5.76 -2.57 -0.22
CA THR A 43 -5.67 -1.85 1.04
C THR A 43 -6.92 -2.03 1.87
N ALA A 44 -6.74 -2.07 3.18
CA ALA A 44 -7.83 -2.15 4.15
C ALA A 44 -8.42 -0.77 4.51
N ARG A 45 -7.99 0.32 3.88
CA ARG A 45 -8.52 1.67 4.15
C ARG A 45 -10.05 1.67 4.09
N GLY A 46 -10.69 2.08 5.18
CA GLY A 46 -12.14 2.10 5.26
C GLY A 46 -12.81 0.77 5.60
N CYS A 47 -12.05 -0.33 5.73
CA CYS A 47 -12.61 -1.65 6.05
C CYS A 47 -13.33 -1.65 7.41
N VAL A 48 -12.77 -1.00 8.42
CA VAL A 48 -13.36 -0.91 9.76
C VAL A 48 -14.32 0.26 9.90
N SER A 49 -13.95 1.43 9.36
CA SER A 49 -14.74 2.66 9.49
C SER A 49 -15.96 2.72 8.57
N GLY A 50 -15.99 1.91 7.51
CA GLY A 50 -17.02 1.95 6.49
C GLY A 50 -16.94 3.15 5.54
N VAL A 51 -15.89 3.97 5.64
CA VAL A 51 -15.67 5.12 4.75
C VAL A 51 -15.09 4.64 3.43
N ASP A 52 -15.60 5.15 2.31
CA ASP A 52 -15.08 4.83 0.98
C ASP A 52 -13.86 5.69 0.66
N TYR A 53 -12.69 5.06 0.63
CA TYR A 53 -11.43 5.71 0.28
C TYR A 53 -10.93 5.36 -1.13
N TYR A 54 -11.79 4.78 -1.97
CA TYR A 54 -11.37 4.32 -3.29
C TYR A 54 -10.83 5.47 -4.16
N ASP A 55 -11.58 6.55 -4.28
CA ASP A 55 -11.17 7.69 -5.11
C ASP A 55 -9.92 8.35 -4.59
N LEU A 56 -9.80 8.56 -3.27
CA LEU A 56 -8.60 9.10 -2.65
C LEU A 56 -7.38 8.23 -2.94
N THR A 57 -7.51 6.92 -2.75
CA THR A 57 -6.42 5.98 -2.94
C THR A 57 -6.00 5.92 -4.40
N LYS A 58 -6.96 5.84 -5.32
CA LYS A 58 -6.70 5.84 -6.76
C LYS A 58 -5.96 7.12 -7.19
N ASN A 59 -6.42 8.27 -6.74
CA ASN A 59 -5.77 9.53 -7.06
C ASN A 59 -4.35 9.60 -6.50
N GLN A 60 -4.10 9.09 -5.30
CA GLN A 60 -2.76 9.02 -4.73
C GLN A 60 -1.84 8.11 -5.57
N LEU A 61 -2.30 6.92 -5.93
CA LEU A 61 -1.50 6.00 -6.74
C LEU A 61 -1.16 6.61 -8.10
N ASP A 62 -2.12 7.26 -8.75
CA ASP A 62 -1.92 7.91 -10.03
C ASP A 62 -0.94 9.09 -9.90
N PHE A 63 -1.09 9.89 -8.86
CA PHE A 63 -0.19 11.03 -8.60
C PHE A 63 1.24 10.57 -8.29
N TRP A 64 1.40 9.44 -7.57
CA TRP A 64 2.72 8.90 -7.25
C TRP A 64 3.36 8.11 -8.39
N GLY A 65 2.68 7.97 -9.52
CA GLY A 65 3.18 7.26 -10.68
C GLY A 65 3.18 5.75 -10.55
N CYS A 66 2.35 5.20 -9.70
CA CYS A 66 2.20 3.74 -9.54
C CYS A 66 1.53 3.14 -10.77
N LYS A 67 2.10 2.04 -11.27
CA LYS A 67 1.53 1.25 -12.37
C LYS A 67 0.85 0.01 -11.81
N TYR A 68 -0.38 -0.24 -12.19
CA TYR A 68 -1.14 -1.39 -11.71
C TYR A 68 -2.26 -1.77 -12.68
N HIS A 69 -2.78 -2.99 -12.53
CA HIS A 69 -3.91 -3.49 -13.32
C HIS A 69 -5.22 -3.40 -12.55
N GLU A 70 -5.17 -3.64 -11.24
CA GLU A 70 -6.35 -3.65 -10.38
C GLU A 70 -6.07 -2.92 -9.07
N LEU A 71 -7.12 -2.34 -8.51
CA LEU A 71 -7.10 -1.69 -7.20
C LEU A 71 -8.31 -2.18 -6.39
N SER A 72 -8.05 -2.66 -5.18
CA SER A 72 -9.08 -3.04 -4.21
C SER A 72 -8.90 -2.25 -2.92
N VAL A 73 -9.91 -1.51 -2.54
CA VAL A 73 -9.88 -0.63 -1.36
C VAL A 73 -11.01 -1.02 -0.40
N GLY A 74 -10.69 -1.08 0.89
CA GLY A 74 -11.67 -1.37 1.93
C GLY A 74 -12.02 -2.84 2.08
N VAL A 75 -11.33 -3.72 1.35
CA VAL A 75 -11.55 -5.17 1.41
C VAL A 75 -10.23 -5.84 1.77
N LYS A 76 -10.08 -6.23 3.02
CA LYS A 76 -8.95 -7.02 3.48
C LYS A 76 -9.46 -8.02 4.50
N GLU A 77 -9.20 -9.29 4.22
CA GLU A 77 -9.56 -10.34 5.15
C GLU A 77 -8.73 -10.23 6.43
N ASN A 78 -9.37 -10.40 7.56
CA ASN A 78 -8.75 -10.29 8.87
C ASN A 78 -8.33 -11.68 9.35
N TYR A 79 -7.09 -12.04 9.12
CA TYR A 79 -6.50 -13.27 9.61
C TYR A 79 -5.43 -12.98 10.66
N ASP A 80 -5.29 -13.87 11.62
CA ASP A 80 -4.20 -13.78 12.59
C ASP A 80 -2.85 -14.11 11.95
N ILE A 81 -2.84 -15.06 11.01
CA ILE A 81 -1.62 -15.54 10.36
C ILE A 81 -1.88 -15.81 8.88
N TRP A 82 -0.95 -15.34 8.03
CA TRP A 82 -0.89 -15.70 6.62
C TRP A 82 0.21 -16.71 6.38
N ILE A 83 -0.13 -17.84 5.77
CA ILE A 83 0.83 -18.87 5.38
C ILE A 83 0.68 -19.08 3.87
N ASP A 84 1.72 -18.71 3.12
CA ASP A 84 1.71 -18.78 1.67
C ASP A 84 3.14 -18.96 1.17
N ASP A 85 3.36 -19.87 0.23
CA ASP A 85 4.67 -20.14 -0.36
C ASP A 85 5.15 -19.02 -1.29
N LYS A 86 4.27 -18.10 -1.68
CA LYS A 86 4.58 -16.98 -2.58
C LYS A 86 4.59 -15.61 -1.89
N ALA A 87 4.26 -15.56 -0.62
CA ALA A 87 4.23 -14.32 0.13
C ALA A 87 5.60 -13.98 0.70
N PHE A 88 5.93 -12.69 0.68
CA PHE A 88 7.13 -12.14 1.31
C PHE A 88 6.72 -11.11 2.36
N TRP A 89 7.45 -11.07 3.48
CA TRP A 89 7.33 -9.94 4.39
C TRP A 89 7.91 -8.70 3.69
N SER A 90 7.18 -7.58 3.74
CA SER A 90 7.52 -6.39 2.97
C SER A 90 8.93 -5.87 3.24
N GLU A 91 9.39 -5.91 4.49
CA GLU A 91 10.74 -5.47 4.84
C GLU A 91 11.81 -6.32 4.15
N ASN A 92 11.60 -7.64 4.05
CA ASN A 92 12.50 -8.51 3.33
C ASN A 92 12.44 -8.32 1.82
N PHE A 93 11.23 -8.15 1.28
CA PHE A 93 11.05 -7.97 -0.16
C PHE A 93 11.70 -6.68 -0.67
N PHE A 94 11.60 -5.61 0.12
CA PHE A 94 12.14 -4.30 -0.23
C PHE A 94 13.52 -4.00 0.38
N ARG A 95 14.17 -4.98 0.98
CA ARG A 95 15.47 -4.80 1.65
C ARG A 95 16.51 -4.11 0.76
N GLU A 96 16.56 -4.48 -0.50
CA GLU A 96 17.54 -3.95 -1.46
C GLU A 96 17.28 -2.51 -1.87
N THR A 97 16.13 -1.92 -1.53
CA THR A 97 15.86 -0.51 -1.80
C THR A 97 16.51 0.43 -0.80
N GLY A 98 17.02 -0.11 0.31
CA GLY A 98 17.61 0.68 1.40
C GLY A 98 16.60 1.45 2.24
N GLU A 99 15.31 1.28 2.00
CA GLU A 99 14.25 1.94 2.78
C GLU A 99 13.85 1.09 3.97
N SER A 100 13.58 1.74 5.09
CA SER A 100 13.04 1.13 6.30
C SER A 100 11.73 1.79 6.65
N TYR A 101 10.71 0.99 6.87
CA TYR A 101 9.39 1.47 7.32
C TYR A 101 9.23 1.15 8.81
N GLU A 102 9.34 2.16 9.63
CA GLU A 102 9.21 2.02 11.08
C GLU A 102 8.09 2.89 11.63
#